data_b87792c5ba70134af4637e0a9e0e113b
#
_entry.id   b87792c5ba70134af4637e0a9e0e113b
#
_cell.length_a   1.000
_cell.length_b   1.000
_cell.length_c   1.000
_cell.angle_alpha   90.00
_cell.angle_beta   90.00
_cell.angle_gamma   90.00
#
_symmetry.space_group_name_H-M   'P 1'
#
loop_
_entity.id
_entity.type
_entity.pdbx_description
1 polymer ?
#
loop_
_entity_poly.entity_id
_entity_poly.type
_entity_poly.pdbx_seq_one_letter_code
_entity_poly.pdbx_strand_id
1 'polypeptide(L)'
;IALVDIDEKRLKISHELLDVIAKKLNASPNIKSYTNRKEALAGSDFVQSTIQVGGYKPSTVIDFDIPNQFGLKQTIADTLGIGGIMRGLRTIPVLVDIGKDIMDLCPNSLWLQYVNPMCSNMIAINNACPGIKSIGLCHSVQGTAEMLARDLNEKIEDIDYLCAGINHMAFYKKFTKKNGNGGEDLYPKLKKLADDIVSDKITSTRSIGKDSESDKVLHEKVRYEILRRFGYFVTESSEHFAEYVPWFIKQNRQDLI
;
A
#
# COMPACT_ATOMS: atom_id res chain seq x y z
N ILE A 1 -5.35 24.41 -2.21
CA ILE A 1 -5.04 23.20 -1.43
C ILE A 1 -5.43 23.47 0.02
N ALA A 2 -6.26 22.60 0.62
CA ALA A 2 -6.60 22.63 2.04
C ALA A 2 -5.85 21.51 2.76
N LEU A 3 -4.92 21.87 3.64
CA LEU A 3 -4.20 20.93 4.50
C LEU A 3 -4.97 20.76 5.81
N VAL A 4 -5.08 19.51 6.27
CA VAL A 4 -5.75 19.21 7.54
C VAL A 4 -4.89 18.27 8.37
N ASP A 5 -4.62 18.63 9.60
CA ASP A 5 -4.05 17.76 10.62
C ASP A 5 -4.53 18.19 12.02
N ILE A 6 -4.76 17.25 12.91
CA ILE A 6 -5.08 17.52 14.32
C ILE A 6 -3.85 18.00 15.11
N ASP A 7 -2.63 17.76 14.59
CA ASP A 7 -1.37 18.21 15.17
C ASP A 7 -0.88 19.47 14.45
N GLU A 8 -0.94 20.60 15.13
CA GLU A 8 -0.56 21.91 14.59
C GLU A 8 0.92 21.95 14.14
N LYS A 9 1.82 21.20 14.79
CA LYS A 9 3.23 21.19 14.41
C LYS A 9 3.44 20.46 13.08
N ARG A 10 2.80 19.29 12.90
CA ARG A 10 2.83 18.58 11.62
C ARG A 10 2.19 19.40 10.52
N LEU A 11 1.07 20.02 10.81
CA LEU A 11 0.35 20.89 9.87
C LEU A 11 1.24 22.03 9.38
N LYS A 12 1.94 22.70 10.29
CA LYS A 12 2.89 23.76 9.95
C LYS A 12 4.02 23.25 9.07
N ILE A 13 4.65 22.13 9.43
CA ILE A 13 5.74 21.53 8.64
C ILE A 13 5.25 21.14 7.23
N SER A 14 4.04 20.58 7.13
CA SER A 14 3.44 20.20 5.85
C SER A 14 3.19 21.42 4.96
N HIS A 15 2.74 22.52 5.55
CA HIS A 15 2.53 23.79 4.83
C HIS A 15 3.87 24.34 4.30
N GLU A 16 4.88 24.45 5.16
CA GLU A 16 6.22 24.93 4.79
C GLU A 16 6.84 24.06 3.68
N LEU A 17 6.65 22.74 3.75
CA LEU A 17 7.14 21.81 2.72
C LEU A 17 6.42 22.03 1.38
N LEU A 18 5.11 22.24 1.38
CA LEU A 18 4.36 22.53 0.16
C LEU A 18 4.78 23.85 -0.48
N ASP A 19 5.07 24.87 0.32
CA ASP A 19 5.61 26.16 -0.19
C ASP A 19 6.95 25.96 -0.90
N VAL A 20 7.83 25.13 -0.34
CA VAL A 20 9.12 24.78 -0.97
C VAL A 20 8.91 24.03 -2.28
N ILE A 21 8.00 23.04 -2.29
CA ILE A 21 7.67 22.27 -3.49
C ILE A 21 7.06 23.17 -4.57
N ALA A 22 6.11 24.02 -4.21
CA ALA A 22 5.48 24.97 -5.13
C ALA A 22 6.51 25.88 -5.81
N LYS A 23 7.44 26.44 -5.03
CA LYS A 23 8.56 27.25 -5.57
C LYS A 23 9.43 26.47 -6.54
N LYS A 24 9.80 25.22 -6.21
CA LYS A 24 10.62 24.36 -7.10
C LYS A 24 9.91 24.01 -8.41
N LEU A 25 8.58 23.90 -8.37
CA LEU A 25 7.76 23.60 -9.55
C LEU A 25 7.30 24.83 -10.31
N ASN A 26 7.72 26.04 -9.89
CA ASN A 26 7.22 27.31 -10.42
C ASN A 26 5.69 27.40 -10.40
N ALA A 27 5.06 26.87 -9.37
CA ALA A 27 3.62 26.88 -9.16
C ALA A 27 3.24 27.86 -8.03
N SER A 28 2.03 28.40 -8.09
CA SER A 28 1.51 29.35 -7.10
C SER A 28 0.15 28.87 -6.56
N PRO A 29 0.07 27.71 -5.90
CA PRO A 29 -1.18 27.23 -5.33
C PRO A 29 -1.60 28.10 -4.13
N ASN A 30 -2.91 28.31 -3.96
CA ASN A 30 -3.45 28.85 -2.72
C ASN A 30 -3.47 27.72 -1.68
N ILE A 31 -2.60 27.78 -0.66
CA ILE A 31 -2.48 26.78 0.40
C ILE A 31 -3.06 27.36 1.70
N LYS A 32 -3.99 26.62 2.30
CA LYS A 32 -4.59 26.95 3.60
C LYS A 32 -4.48 25.76 4.54
N SER A 33 -4.28 26.02 5.83
CA SER A 33 -4.14 25.03 6.88
C SER A 33 -5.29 25.08 7.87
N TYR A 34 -5.79 23.91 8.26
CA TYR A 34 -6.94 23.77 9.14
C TYR A 34 -6.69 22.67 10.17
N THR A 35 -7.06 22.91 11.41
CA THR A 35 -7.18 21.87 12.44
C THR A 35 -8.57 21.26 12.48
N ASN A 36 -9.57 21.98 11.96
CA ASN A 36 -10.95 21.52 11.81
C ASN A 36 -11.22 21.08 10.36
N ARG A 37 -11.41 19.80 10.15
CA ARG A 37 -11.65 19.24 8.80
C ARG A 37 -12.92 19.77 8.12
N LYS A 38 -13.94 20.14 8.88
CA LYS A 38 -15.20 20.65 8.29
C LYS A 38 -15.01 21.95 7.53
N GLU A 39 -14.14 22.83 8.03
CA GLU A 39 -13.79 24.07 7.35
C GLU A 39 -13.01 23.82 6.05
N ALA A 40 -12.17 22.78 6.04
CA ALA A 40 -11.38 22.42 4.88
C ALA A 40 -12.18 21.68 3.79
N LEU A 41 -13.19 20.90 4.19
CA LEU A 41 -14.01 20.09 3.27
C LEU A 41 -14.97 20.94 2.42
N ALA A 42 -15.44 22.09 2.94
CA ALA A 42 -16.42 22.89 2.25
C ALA A 42 -15.96 23.31 0.84
N GLY A 43 -16.70 22.86 -0.19
CA GLY A 43 -16.41 23.14 -1.59
C GLY A 43 -15.23 22.40 -2.19
N SER A 44 -14.75 21.34 -1.56
CA SER A 44 -13.67 20.49 -2.10
C SER A 44 -14.15 19.62 -3.26
N ASP A 45 -13.35 19.53 -4.34
CA ASP A 45 -13.58 18.62 -5.47
C ASP A 45 -12.96 17.24 -5.21
N PHE A 46 -11.82 17.23 -4.51
CA PHE A 46 -11.09 16.01 -4.13
C PHE A 46 -10.76 16.04 -2.64
N VAL A 47 -10.94 14.91 -1.99
CA VAL A 47 -10.51 14.71 -0.61
C VAL A 47 -9.52 13.55 -0.58
N GLN A 48 -8.33 13.76 -0.01
CA GLN A 48 -7.35 12.70 0.18
C GLN A 48 -7.12 12.45 1.67
N SER A 49 -7.21 11.19 2.09
CA SER A 49 -6.93 10.80 3.47
C SER A 49 -5.72 9.86 3.56
N THR A 50 -4.78 10.23 4.45
CA THR A 50 -3.53 9.52 4.75
C THR A 50 -3.25 9.52 6.25
N ILE A 51 -4.29 9.34 7.06
CA ILE A 51 -4.21 9.41 8.52
C ILE A 51 -3.77 8.09 9.14
N GLN A 52 -3.20 8.16 10.35
CA GLN A 52 -2.94 7.00 11.20
C GLN A 52 -3.53 7.23 12.60
N VAL A 53 -4.68 6.59 12.87
CA VAL A 53 -5.37 6.69 14.15
C VAL A 53 -4.56 5.97 15.24
N GLY A 54 -4.28 6.69 16.34
CA GLY A 54 -3.45 6.20 17.43
C GLY A 54 -1.95 6.31 17.22
N GLY A 55 -1.51 6.71 16.02
CA GLY A 55 -0.10 6.91 15.68
C GLY A 55 0.73 5.64 15.67
N TYR A 56 2.02 5.77 15.32
CA TYR A 56 2.97 4.66 15.41
C TYR A 56 3.15 4.25 16.88
N LYS A 57 3.41 5.20 17.75
CA LYS A 57 3.38 5.02 19.21
C LYS A 57 2.17 5.74 19.78
N PRO A 58 1.36 5.09 20.62
CA PRO A 58 1.55 3.72 21.14
C PRO A 58 0.95 2.62 20.25
N SER A 59 0.02 2.92 19.33
CA SER A 59 -0.91 1.91 18.81
C SER A 59 -0.27 0.85 17.93
N THR A 60 0.55 1.23 16.96
CA THR A 60 1.21 0.23 16.08
C THR A 60 2.19 -0.63 16.89
N VAL A 61 2.93 -0.03 17.83
CA VAL A 61 3.82 -0.79 18.73
C VAL A 61 3.05 -1.82 19.53
N ILE A 62 1.90 -1.46 20.09
CA ILE A 62 1.03 -2.40 20.82
C ILE A 62 0.52 -3.53 19.92
N ASP A 63 0.16 -3.21 18.67
CA ASP A 63 -0.32 -4.21 17.70
C ASP A 63 0.76 -5.26 17.36
N PHE A 64 2.04 -4.96 17.56
CA PHE A 64 3.14 -5.92 17.45
C PHE A 64 3.46 -6.61 18.78
N ASP A 65 3.57 -5.85 19.87
CA ASP A 65 4.06 -6.34 21.15
C ASP A 65 3.12 -7.37 21.79
N ILE A 66 1.81 -7.12 21.73
CA ILE A 66 0.84 -8.05 22.33
C ILE A 66 0.83 -9.40 21.61
N PRO A 67 0.67 -9.48 20.26
CA PRO A 67 0.72 -10.77 19.58
C PRO A 67 2.07 -11.50 19.73
N ASN A 68 3.18 -10.75 19.79
CA ASN A 68 4.50 -11.34 20.01
C ASN A 68 4.62 -12.07 21.35
N GLN A 69 3.94 -11.61 22.41
CA GLN A 69 3.87 -12.31 23.71
C GLN A 69 3.22 -13.69 23.61
N PHE A 70 2.37 -13.89 22.61
CA PHE A 70 1.71 -15.17 22.29
C PHE A 70 2.43 -15.96 21.19
N GLY A 71 3.64 -15.55 20.80
CA GLY A 71 4.47 -16.22 19.80
C GLY A 71 4.14 -15.88 18.34
N LEU A 72 3.22 -14.94 18.09
CA LEU A 72 2.92 -14.46 16.74
C LEU A 72 3.83 -13.29 16.38
N LYS A 73 4.82 -13.53 15.52
CA LYS A 73 5.73 -12.51 15.01
C LYS A 73 5.18 -11.96 13.70
N GLN A 74 4.38 -10.90 13.82
CA GLN A 74 3.89 -10.18 12.64
C GLN A 74 5.01 -9.40 11.96
N THR A 75 4.88 -9.17 10.65
CA THR A 75 5.86 -8.43 9.83
C THR A 75 5.44 -6.98 9.60
N ILE A 76 4.18 -6.74 9.25
CA ILE A 76 3.65 -5.41 8.90
C ILE A 76 2.49 -5.00 9.82
N ALA A 77 1.58 -5.92 10.16
CA ALA A 77 0.46 -5.74 11.10
C ALA A 77 -0.52 -4.59 10.72
N ASP A 78 -0.74 -4.33 9.44
CA ASP A 78 -1.53 -3.17 9.02
C ASP A 78 -2.80 -3.47 8.21
N THR A 79 -2.96 -4.69 7.68
CA THR A 79 -4.03 -5.01 6.72
C THR A 79 -4.88 -6.19 7.17
N LEU A 80 -4.29 -7.35 7.38
CA LEU A 80 -4.93 -8.59 7.81
C LEU A 80 -4.33 -9.09 9.13
N GLY A 81 -4.88 -10.18 9.66
CA GLY A 81 -4.45 -10.71 10.94
C GLY A 81 -4.86 -9.83 12.12
N ILE A 82 -4.27 -10.11 13.30
CA ILE A 82 -4.67 -9.44 14.54
C ILE A 82 -4.33 -7.94 14.52
N GLY A 83 -3.17 -7.57 14.01
CA GLY A 83 -2.77 -6.16 13.89
C GLY A 83 -3.68 -5.37 12.96
N GLY A 84 -4.02 -5.93 11.79
CA GLY A 84 -4.96 -5.34 10.84
C GLY A 84 -6.37 -5.17 11.45
N ILE A 85 -6.86 -6.16 12.21
CA ILE A 85 -8.14 -6.09 12.91
C ILE A 85 -8.13 -4.95 13.93
N MET A 86 -7.12 -4.88 14.80
CA MET A 86 -7.03 -3.85 15.84
C MET A 86 -6.88 -2.45 15.25
N ARG A 87 -6.09 -2.32 14.17
CA ARG A 87 -5.96 -1.07 13.43
C ARG A 87 -7.29 -0.66 12.78
N GLY A 88 -8.03 -1.60 12.18
CA GLY A 88 -9.34 -1.37 11.60
C GLY A 88 -10.36 -0.89 12.64
N LEU A 89 -10.41 -1.53 13.80
CA LEU A 89 -11.31 -1.14 14.90
C LEU A 89 -11.09 0.30 15.36
N ARG A 90 -9.85 0.79 15.33
CA ARG A 90 -9.54 2.20 15.67
C ARG A 90 -9.84 3.16 14.52
N THR A 91 -9.61 2.75 13.29
CA THR A 91 -9.58 3.62 12.12
C THR A 91 -10.96 3.79 11.49
N ILE A 92 -11.74 2.72 11.39
CA ILE A 92 -13.06 2.71 10.75
C ILE A 92 -14.01 3.76 11.31
N PRO A 93 -14.19 3.91 12.65
CA PRO A 93 -15.09 4.94 13.18
C PRO A 93 -14.71 6.35 12.72
N VAL A 94 -13.42 6.67 12.71
CA VAL A 94 -12.92 7.98 12.28
C VAL A 94 -13.17 8.21 10.79
N LEU A 95 -12.93 7.20 9.95
CA LEU A 95 -13.17 7.30 8.50
C LEU A 95 -14.67 7.40 8.19
N VAL A 96 -15.52 6.69 8.91
CA VAL A 96 -16.98 6.82 8.76
C VAL A 96 -17.46 8.24 9.11
N ASP A 97 -16.91 8.83 10.16
CA ASP A 97 -17.25 10.23 10.51
C ASP A 97 -16.73 11.22 9.46
N ILE A 98 -15.54 10.99 8.90
CA ILE A 98 -15.04 11.79 7.76
C ILE A 98 -15.98 11.61 6.55
N GLY A 99 -16.41 10.39 6.26
CA GLY A 99 -17.32 10.11 5.15
C GLY A 99 -18.66 10.85 5.28
N LYS A 100 -19.23 10.92 6.49
CA LYS A 100 -20.44 11.70 6.76
C LYS A 100 -20.21 13.19 6.53
N ASP A 101 -19.10 13.75 7.04
CA ASP A 101 -18.75 15.15 6.81
C ASP A 101 -18.54 15.44 5.31
N ILE A 102 -17.97 14.53 4.54
CA ILE A 102 -17.83 14.66 3.07
C ILE A 102 -19.21 14.70 2.41
N MET A 103 -20.12 13.79 2.78
CA MET A 103 -21.47 13.76 2.21
C MET A 103 -22.27 15.05 2.52
N ASP A 104 -22.05 15.65 3.70
CA ASP A 104 -22.72 16.86 4.12
C ASP A 104 -22.14 18.14 3.47
N LEU A 105 -20.81 18.23 3.35
CA LEU A 105 -20.11 19.48 3.02
C LEU A 105 -19.59 19.53 1.56
N CYS A 106 -19.31 18.39 0.96
CA CYS A 106 -18.80 18.28 -0.42
C CYS A 106 -19.28 16.98 -1.12
N PRO A 107 -20.59 16.74 -1.25
CA PRO A 107 -21.17 15.47 -1.71
C PRO A 107 -20.76 15.07 -3.13
N ASN A 108 -20.28 16.01 -3.93
CA ASN A 108 -19.83 15.76 -5.29
C ASN A 108 -18.34 15.44 -5.40
N SER A 109 -17.58 15.59 -4.31
CA SER A 109 -16.13 15.32 -4.29
C SER A 109 -15.82 13.84 -4.51
N LEU A 110 -14.60 13.56 -5.00
CA LEU A 110 -14.05 12.22 -5.04
C LEU A 110 -13.10 12.02 -3.85
N TRP A 111 -13.40 11.02 -3.02
CA TRP A 111 -12.55 10.69 -1.89
C TRP A 111 -11.48 9.65 -2.28
N LEU A 112 -10.22 10.04 -2.22
CA LEU A 112 -9.02 9.23 -2.46
C LEU A 112 -8.51 8.70 -1.10
N GLN A 113 -8.73 7.43 -0.82
CA GLN A 113 -8.48 6.84 0.49
C GLN A 113 -7.23 5.95 0.45
N TYR A 114 -6.18 6.32 1.21
CA TYR A 114 -4.91 5.59 1.31
C TYR A 114 -4.69 4.90 2.67
N VAL A 115 -5.67 4.98 3.58
CA VAL A 115 -5.49 4.49 4.96
C VAL A 115 -5.70 2.99 5.05
N ASN A 116 -4.76 2.28 5.68
CA ASN A 116 -4.88 0.85 5.97
C ASN A 116 -5.62 0.59 7.31
N PRO A 117 -6.31 -0.55 7.39
CA PRO A 117 -6.53 -1.62 6.42
C PRO A 117 -7.50 -1.21 5.29
N MET A 118 -7.01 -0.97 4.10
CA MET A 118 -7.76 -0.27 3.05
C MET A 118 -9.03 -1.01 2.65
N CYS A 119 -8.97 -2.32 2.43
CA CYS A 119 -10.16 -3.11 2.03
C CYS A 119 -11.28 -3.04 3.09
N SER A 120 -10.96 -3.26 4.36
CA SER A 120 -11.93 -3.20 5.47
C SER A 120 -12.50 -1.79 5.64
N ASN A 121 -11.63 -0.77 5.54
CA ASN A 121 -12.03 0.63 5.61
C ASN A 121 -13.01 0.99 4.49
N MET A 122 -12.72 0.59 3.24
CA MET A 122 -13.58 0.88 2.09
C MET A 122 -14.93 0.18 2.19
N ILE A 123 -14.97 -1.07 2.65
CA ILE A 123 -16.23 -1.80 2.90
C ILE A 123 -17.06 -1.05 3.95
N ALA A 124 -16.44 -0.64 5.05
CA ALA A 124 -17.12 0.08 6.12
C ALA A 124 -17.64 1.46 5.68
N ILE A 125 -16.82 2.21 4.94
CA ILE A 125 -17.19 3.53 4.39
C ILE A 125 -18.40 3.39 3.46
N ASN A 126 -18.35 2.46 2.49
CA ASN A 126 -19.44 2.30 1.53
C ASN A 126 -20.74 1.82 2.18
N ASN A 127 -20.66 1.00 3.23
CA ASN A 127 -21.83 0.57 3.99
C ASN A 127 -22.44 1.70 4.86
N ALA A 128 -21.59 2.50 5.50
CA ALA A 128 -22.02 3.56 6.41
C ALA A 128 -22.43 4.86 5.69
N CYS A 129 -21.88 5.10 4.51
CA CYS A 129 -22.07 6.30 3.70
C CYS A 129 -22.52 5.91 2.26
N PRO A 130 -23.74 5.38 2.08
CA PRO A 130 -24.24 4.96 0.77
C PRO A 130 -24.23 6.11 -0.25
N GLY A 131 -23.66 5.87 -1.42
CA GLY A 131 -23.57 6.87 -2.48
C GLY A 131 -22.35 7.79 -2.44
N ILE A 132 -21.46 7.66 -1.43
CA ILE A 132 -20.21 8.40 -1.40
C ILE A 132 -19.34 8.00 -2.60
N LYS A 133 -18.75 8.98 -3.27
CA LYS A 133 -17.79 8.74 -4.35
C LYS A 133 -16.41 8.53 -3.73
N SER A 134 -16.00 7.29 -3.54
CA SER A 134 -14.72 6.96 -2.91
C SER A 134 -13.98 5.86 -3.64
N ILE A 135 -12.66 5.92 -3.60
CA ILE A 135 -11.77 4.90 -4.14
C ILE A 135 -10.61 4.63 -3.17
N GLY A 136 -10.34 3.37 -2.88
CA GLY A 136 -9.16 2.94 -2.14
C GLY A 136 -7.96 2.84 -3.06
N LEU A 137 -6.84 3.42 -2.66
CA LEU A 137 -5.62 3.52 -3.45
C LEU A 137 -4.41 2.93 -2.70
N CYS A 138 -3.50 2.34 -3.45
CA CYS A 138 -2.23 1.81 -2.98
C CYS A 138 -1.19 1.91 -4.10
N HIS A 139 0.10 1.80 -3.77
CA HIS A 139 1.19 1.84 -4.76
C HIS A 139 1.78 0.46 -5.09
N SER A 140 1.41 -0.60 -4.35
CA SER A 140 2.05 -1.94 -4.48
C SER A 140 1.93 -2.53 -5.87
N VAL A 141 0.80 -2.30 -6.54
CA VAL A 141 0.57 -2.82 -7.90
C VAL A 141 1.57 -2.22 -8.87
N GLN A 142 1.71 -0.89 -8.91
CA GLN A 142 2.66 -0.22 -9.79
C GLN A 142 4.10 -0.59 -9.43
N GLY A 143 4.48 -0.48 -8.16
CA GLY A 143 5.83 -0.77 -7.72
C GLY A 143 6.26 -2.22 -7.96
N THR A 144 5.34 -3.17 -7.82
CA THR A 144 5.62 -4.58 -8.15
C THR A 144 5.69 -4.81 -9.67
N ALA A 145 4.84 -4.17 -10.46
CA ALA A 145 4.95 -4.25 -11.92
C ALA A 145 6.30 -3.73 -12.43
N GLU A 146 6.76 -2.59 -11.88
CA GLU A 146 8.09 -2.03 -12.17
C GLU A 146 9.22 -2.97 -11.75
N MET A 147 9.09 -3.61 -10.57
CA MET A 147 10.05 -4.60 -10.10
C MET A 147 10.11 -5.80 -11.06
N LEU A 148 8.98 -6.37 -11.43
CA LEU A 148 8.92 -7.53 -12.33
C LEU A 148 9.46 -7.20 -13.73
N ALA A 149 9.14 -6.02 -14.26
CA ALA A 149 9.68 -5.56 -15.52
C ALA A 149 11.21 -5.49 -15.47
N ARG A 150 11.77 -4.89 -14.42
CA ARG A 150 13.22 -4.82 -14.20
C ARG A 150 13.86 -6.19 -14.04
N ASP A 151 13.25 -7.10 -13.27
CA ASP A 151 13.76 -8.46 -13.06
C ASP A 151 13.78 -9.26 -14.37
N LEU A 152 12.90 -8.93 -15.33
CA LEU A 152 12.89 -9.51 -16.68
C LEU A 152 13.71 -8.71 -17.71
N ASN A 153 14.36 -7.63 -17.29
CA ASN A 153 15.07 -6.69 -18.18
C ASN A 153 14.15 -6.10 -19.27
N GLU A 154 12.92 -5.77 -18.89
CA GLU A 154 11.92 -5.14 -19.74
C GLU A 154 11.63 -3.70 -19.24
N LYS A 155 11.09 -2.85 -20.11
CA LYS A 155 10.64 -1.50 -19.72
C LYS A 155 9.19 -1.56 -19.26
N ILE A 156 8.87 -0.86 -18.17
CA ILE A 156 7.50 -0.86 -17.61
C ILE A 156 6.48 -0.27 -18.61
N GLU A 157 6.89 0.68 -19.44
CA GLU A 157 6.03 1.29 -20.47
C GLU A 157 5.56 0.27 -21.52
N ASP A 158 6.35 -0.78 -21.72
CA ASP A 158 6.04 -1.87 -22.66
C ASP A 158 5.21 -2.99 -22.01
N ILE A 159 4.88 -2.89 -20.73
CA ILE A 159 4.14 -3.92 -20.01
C ILE A 159 2.66 -3.59 -19.94
N ASP A 160 1.83 -4.63 -20.12
CA ASP A 160 0.40 -4.62 -19.85
C ASP A 160 0.10 -5.69 -18.79
N TYR A 161 -0.61 -5.30 -17.73
CA TYR A 161 -0.92 -6.19 -16.62
C TYR A 161 -2.34 -6.02 -16.12
N LEU A 162 -2.87 -7.08 -15.51
CA LEU A 162 -4.18 -7.10 -14.87
C LEU A 162 -4.03 -7.75 -13.49
N CYS A 163 -4.47 -7.06 -12.44
CA CYS A 163 -4.50 -7.57 -11.08
C CYS A 163 -5.93 -7.86 -10.62
N ALA A 164 -6.09 -8.86 -9.77
CA ALA A 164 -7.36 -9.19 -9.13
C ALA A 164 -7.12 -9.70 -7.71
N GLY A 165 -7.98 -9.29 -6.79
CA GLY A 165 -7.95 -9.59 -5.36
C GLY A 165 -8.33 -8.39 -4.53
N ILE A 166 -8.06 -8.45 -3.22
CA ILE A 166 -8.22 -7.32 -2.30
C ILE A 166 -6.87 -6.61 -2.10
N ASN A 167 -6.90 -5.40 -1.55
CA ASN A 167 -5.67 -4.67 -1.22
C ASN A 167 -4.72 -5.53 -0.38
N HIS A 168 -3.46 -5.52 -0.77
CA HIS A 168 -2.34 -6.30 -0.23
C HIS A 168 -2.46 -7.82 -0.38
N MET A 169 -3.58 -8.35 -0.87
CA MET A 169 -3.80 -9.77 -1.15
C MET A 169 -4.43 -9.95 -2.54
N ALA A 170 -3.67 -9.62 -3.57
CA ALA A 170 -4.07 -9.69 -4.97
C ALA A 170 -2.97 -10.35 -5.82
N PHE A 171 -3.35 -10.77 -7.02
CA PHE A 171 -2.48 -11.48 -7.95
C PHE A 171 -2.47 -10.82 -9.33
N TYR A 172 -1.33 -10.82 -10.00
CA TYR A 172 -1.23 -10.50 -11.41
C TYR A 172 -1.85 -11.64 -12.22
N LYS A 173 -3.04 -11.44 -12.75
CA LYS A 173 -3.71 -12.41 -13.61
C LYS A 173 -3.19 -12.38 -15.05
N LYS A 174 -2.62 -11.25 -15.44
CA LYS A 174 -1.97 -11.01 -16.73
C LYS A 174 -0.70 -10.21 -16.49
N PHE A 175 0.37 -10.58 -17.17
CA PHE A 175 1.62 -9.82 -17.25
C PHE A 175 2.24 -10.08 -18.61
N THR A 176 2.11 -9.14 -19.54
CA THR A 176 2.44 -9.32 -20.96
C THR A 176 3.25 -8.15 -21.47
N LYS A 177 4.17 -8.42 -22.39
CA LYS A 177 4.84 -7.37 -23.16
C LYS A 177 3.95 -6.95 -24.32
N LYS A 178 3.67 -5.65 -24.44
CA LYS A 178 2.90 -5.08 -25.53
C LYS A 178 3.62 -5.37 -26.87
N ASN A 179 2.94 -6.01 -27.76
CA ASN A 179 3.34 -6.10 -29.17
C ASN A 179 2.04 -5.92 -29.99
N GLY A 180 2.11 -5.47 -31.21
CA GLY A 180 0.94 -5.11 -32.01
C GLY A 180 -0.13 -6.22 -32.17
N ASN A 181 0.07 -7.46 -31.69
CA ASN A 181 -0.76 -8.65 -31.90
C ASN A 181 -1.16 -9.36 -30.57
N GLY A 182 -1.56 -8.64 -29.56
CA GLY A 182 -2.12 -9.25 -28.32
C GLY A 182 -1.15 -9.48 -27.17
N GLY A 183 0.12 -9.17 -27.36
CA GLY A 183 1.15 -9.22 -26.32
C GLY A 183 1.85 -10.58 -26.17
N GLU A 184 3.11 -10.56 -25.76
CA GLU A 184 3.88 -11.75 -25.37
C GLU A 184 3.61 -12.06 -23.89
N ASP A 185 3.16 -13.27 -23.55
CA ASP A 185 3.01 -13.68 -22.17
C ASP A 185 4.39 -13.81 -21.51
N LEU A 186 4.60 -13.06 -20.43
CA LEU A 186 5.87 -13.08 -19.68
C LEU A 186 5.88 -14.07 -18.51
N TYR A 187 4.77 -14.75 -18.23
CA TYR A 187 4.72 -15.75 -17.17
C TYR A 187 5.70 -16.92 -17.33
N PRO A 188 5.97 -17.43 -18.54
CA PRO A 188 7.01 -18.45 -18.71
C PRO A 188 8.39 -17.97 -18.25
N LYS A 189 8.75 -16.71 -18.52
CA LYS A 189 10.02 -16.11 -18.06
C LYS A 189 10.02 -15.91 -16.54
N LEU A 190 8.91 -15.42 -15.97
CA LEU A 190 8.76 -15.25 -14.52
C LEU A 190 8.85 -16.56 -13.75
N LYS A 191 8.26 -17.63 -14.25
CA LYS A 191 8.33 -18.96 -13.63
C LYS A 191 9.74 -19.53 -13.62
N LYS A 192 10.47 -19.37 -14.73
CA LYS A 192 11.88 -19.76 -14.78
C LYS A 192 12.71 -18.97 -13.79
N LEU A 193 12.51 -17.66 -13.74
CA LEU A 193 13.17 -16.77 -12.76
C LEU A 193 12.85 -17.20 -11.33
N ALA A 194 11.59 -17.56 -11.04
CA ALA A 194 11.17 -18.05 -9.74
C ALA A 194 11.92 -19.32 -9.31
N ASP A 195 12.10 -20.27 -10.22
CA ASP A 195 12.86 -21.48 -9.94
C ASP A 195 14.33 -21.17 -9.61
N ASP A 196 14.92 -20.23 -10.31
CA ASP A 196 16.31 -19.83 -10.07
C ASP A 196 16.47 -19.06 -8.74
N ILE A 197 15.55 -18.16 -8.40
CA ILE A 197 15.56 -17.42 -7.13
C ILE A 197 15.32 -18.34 -5.93
N VAL A 198 14.31 -19.19 -5.99
CA VAL A 198 13.97 -20.08 -4.87
C VAL A 198 15.06 -21.15 -4.64
N SER A 199 15.80 -21.55 -5.69
CA SER A 199 16.95 -22.45 -5.56
C SER A 199 18.26 -21.77 -5.18
N ASP A 200 18.23 -20.48 -4.82
CA ASP A 200 19.42 -19.67 -4.48
C ASP A 200 20.46 -19.51 -5.61
N LYS A 201 20.10 -19.77 -6.85
CA LYS A 201 20.99 -19.57 -8.00
C LYS A 201 21.18 -18.09 -8.32
N ILE A 202 20.11 -17.33 -8.18
CA ILE A 202 20.11 -15.86 -8.33
C ILE A 202 19.29 -15.22 -7.22
N THR A 203 19.57 -13.96 -6.96
CA THR A 203 18.83 -13.15 -6.00
C THR A 203 18.12 -12.01 -6.74
N SER A 204 16.82 -11.79 -6.47
CA SER A 204 16.17 -10.61 -7.01
C SER A 204 16.69 -9.37 -6.27
N THR A 205 17.10 -8.34 -7.01
CA THR A 205 17.65 -7.12 -6.45
C THR A 205 16.57 -6.04 -6.39
N ARG A 206 16.15 -5.65 -5.20
CA ARG A 206 15.41 -4.42 -4.99
C ARG A 206 16.40 -3.35 -4.53
N SER A 207 16.90 -2.53 -5.45
CA SER A 207 17.66 -1.34 -5.05
C SER A 207 16.68 -0.30 -4.51
N ILE A 208 16.65 -0.13 -3.19
CA ILE A 208 16.00 1.00 -2.54
C ILE A 208 17.06 2.09 -2.42
N GLY A 209 17.12 3.00 -3.41
CA GLY A 209 17.98 4.18 -3.41
C GLY A 209 19.41 3.91 -3.92
N LYS A 210 19.96 4.90 -4.60
CA LYS A 210 21.27 4.80 -5.28
C LYS A 210 22.50 4.91 -4.35
N ASP A 211 22.34 5.07 -3.02
CA ASP A 211 23.41 5.55 -2.15
C ASP A 211 23.61 4.80 -0.82
N SER A 212 23.20 3.56 -0.67
CA SER A 212 23.55 2.81 0.53
C SER A 212 24.43 1.61 0.22
N GLU A 213 25.63 1.57 0.80
CA GLU A 213 26.51 0.38 0.85
C GLU A 213 25.86 -0.85 1.55
N SER A 214 24.62 -0.71 2.00
CA SER A 214 23.78 -1.75 2.57
C SER A 214 22.70 -2.24 1.61
N ASP A 215 22.95 -2.26 0.30
CA ASP A 215 22.10 -2.95 -0.68
C ASP A 215 22.04 -4.45 -0.37
N LYS A 216 21.45 -4.76 0.80
CA LYS A 216 21.00 -6.11 1.09
C LYS A 216 19.91 -6.40 0.10
N VAL A 217 20.27 -7.21 -0.86
CA VAL A 217 19.38 -7.92 -1.76
C VAL A 217 18.22 -8.45 -0.91
N LEU A 218 17.09 -7.77 -0.95
CA LEU A 218 15.86 -8.27 -0.34
C LEU A 218 15.44 -9.46 -1.18
N HIS A 219 15.60 -10.65 -0.62
CA HIS A 219 15.19 -11.88 -1.25
C HIS A 219 13.66 -11.92 -1.30
N GLU A 220 13.08 -11.69 -2.47
CA GLU A 220 11.64 -11.81 -2.69
C GLU A 220 11.18 -13.27 -2.76
N LYS A 221 11.81 -14.14 -1.98
CA LYS A 221 11.60 -15.60 -2.01
C LYS A 221 10.16 -16.01 -1.75
N VAL A 222 9.47 -15.35 -0.80
CA VAL A 222 8.07 -15.66 -0.49
C VAL A 222 7.19 -15.45 -1.72
N ARG A 223 7.32 -14.33 -2.42
CA ARG A 223 6.51 -14.02 -3.60
C ARG A 223 6.81 -14.96 -4.77
N TYR A 224 8.09 -15.24 -5.00
CA TYR A 224 8.49 -16.19 -6.04
C TYR A 224 8.11 -17.64 -5.71
N GLU A 225 8.15 -18.04 -4.44
CA GLU A 225 7.63 -19.34 -4.01
C GLU A 225 6.11 -19.45 -4.21
N ILE A 226 5.38 -18.38 -3.96
CA ILE A 226 3.94 -18.32 -4.26
C ILE A 226 3.69 -18.42 -5.77
N LEU A 227 4.46 -17.72 -6.60
CA LEU A 227 4.36 -17.87 -8.06
C LEU A 227 4.56 -19.34 -8.51
N ARG A 228 5.57 -20.02 -7.95
CA ARG A 228 5.84 -21.46 -8.28
C ARG A 228 4.65 -22.36 -7.94
N ARG A 229 4.04 -22.13 -6.77
CA ARG A 229 2.96 -23.01 -6.27
C ARG A 229 1.59 -22.67 -6.85
N PHE A 230 1.27 -21.40 -6.99
CA PHE A 230 -0.06 -20.94 -7.40
C PHE A 230 -0.12 -20.51 -8.87
N GLY A 231 1.02 -20.35 -9.52
CA GLY A 231 1.08 -19.98 -10.93
C GLY A 231 0.89 -18.49 -11.22
N TYR A 232 0.67 -17.67 -10.19
CA TYR A 232 0.45 -16.21 -10.29
C TYR A 232 1.30 -15.47 -9.28
N PHE A 233 1.83 -14.30 -9.69
CA PHE A 233 2.63 -13.44 -8.81
C PHE A 233 1.72 -12.56 -7.95
N VAL A 234 2.12 -12.32 -6.70
CA VAL A 234 1.38 -11.49 -5.75
C VAL A 234 1.78 -10.02 -5.86
N THR A 235 0.84 -9.12 -5.54
CA THR A 235 1.03 -7.66 -5.70
C THR A 235 1.81 -7.01 -4.58
N GLU A 236 1.87 -7.63 -3.39
CA GLU A 236 2.49 -7.01 -2.22
C GLU A 236 3.81 -7.70 -1.85
N SER A 237 4.60 -7.07 -0.96
CA SER A 237 5.92 -7.56 -0.58
C SER A 237 5.90 -8.97 0.05
N SER A 238 7.07 -9.59 0.13
CA SER A 238 7.23 -10.89 0.78
C SER A 238 6.79 -10.86 2.24
N GLU A 239 7.09 -9.79 2.97
CA GLU A 239 6.73 -9.60 4.37
C GLU A 239 5.21 -9.51 4.56
N HIS A 240 4.51 -8.75 3.70
CA HIS A 240 3.05 -8.66 3.73
C HIS A 240 2.41 -10.02 3.46
N PHE A 241 2.80 -10.67 2.36
CA PHE A 241 2.19 -11.95 2.00
C PHE A 241 2.46 -13.05 3.03
N ALA A 242 3.66 -13.07 3.61
CA ALA A 242 4.02 -14.03 4.64
C ALA A 242 3.09 -13.95 5.87
N GLU A 243 2.63 -12.76 6.22
CA GLU A 243 1.75 -12.51 7.35
C GLU A 243 0.29 -12.94 7.08
N TYR A 244 -0.14 -12.91 5.81
CA TYR A 244 -1.52 -13.21 5.43
C TYR A 244 -1.84 -14.69 5.25
N VAL A 245 -0.81 -15.54 5.27
CA VAL A 245 -0.94 -16.99 5.06
C VAL A 245 -0.19 -17.77 6.13
N PRO A 246 -0.65 -18.97 6.49
CA PRO A 246 -0.07 -19.72 7.62
C PRO A 246 1.22 -20.49 7.27
N TRP A 247 1.87 -20.18 6.14
CA TRP A 247 2.94 -21.04 5.61
C TRP A 247 4.34 -20.54 5.95
N PHE A 248 4.56 -19.24 6.11
CA PHE A 248 5.89 -18.63 6.22
C PHE A 248 6.24 -18.23 7.65
N ILE A 249 5.35 -17.56 8.39
CA ILE A 249 5.59 -17.18 9.77
C ILE A 249 5.40 -18.41 10.66
N LYS A 250 6.49 -19.13 10.90
CA LYS A 250 6.52 -20.34 11.74
C LYS A 250 7.43 -20.12 12.95
N GLN A 251 7.06 -20.73 14.08
CA GLN A 251 7.97 -20.80 15.22
C GLN A 251 9.26 -21.52 14.79
N ASN A 252 10.40 -20.94 15.15
CA ASN A 252 11.74 -21.46 14.85
C ASN A 252 12.12 -21.52 13.35
N ARG A 253 11.41 -20.84 12.45
CA ARG A 253 11.68 -20.78 11.01
C ARG A 253 11.71 -19.36 10.50
N GLN A 254 12.62 -18.54 11.07
CA GLN A 254 12.81 -17.13 10.65
C GLN A 254 13.51 -17.00 9.30
N ASP A 255 14.09 -18.10 8.81
CA ASP A 255 14.75 -18.21 7.50
C ASP A 255 13.78 -18.17 6.31
N LEU A 256 12.46 -18.23 6.56
CA LEU A 256 11.44 -18.23 5.51
C LEU A 256 11.00 -16.84 5.06
N ILE A 257 11.46 -15.78 5.77
CA ILE A 257 11.04 -14.39 5.49
C ILE A 257 12.28 -13.51 5.40
#